data_8dfc1565ab78608bd51529afe84c9a59
#
_entry.id   8dfc1565ab78608bd51529afe84c9a59
#
_cell.length_a   1.000
_cell.length_b   1.000
_cell.length_c   1.000
_cell.angle_alpha   90.00
_cell.angle_beta   90.00
_cell.angle_gamma   90.00
#
_symmetry.space_group_name_H-M   'P 1'
#
loop_
_entity.id
_entity.type
_entity.pdbx_description
1 polymer ?
#
loop_
_entity_poly.entity_id
_entity_poly.type
_entity_poly.pdbx_seq_one_letter_code
_entity_poly.pdbx_strand_id
1 'polypeptide(L)'
;MLETASSPQGNATSSSSEELQSQVEFVPPELKPIDGVSSYVYEGIVRHRRNQHARNHFNFSVFYFLLDLDELDTIFKKHWLWSTRRTRYGSFRRTDYLKEFPTERPLKECAFDLLEKNGVETPIGKIRLLTQLRYCGFQMNPVSFYYCYDTEDRNVVAIIVEVNNTPWGEQHTYVVRAPVPSKKLVVAQNVQKTFHVSPFMEMDMHYRMLFSHPSEKIGIKMENHQRGEKVFDVSLSLQQKPLNSYQLAKVVVKYPLYSFKVFAGIYFQALKLYFKRVPYIPHPE
;
A
#
# COMPACT_ATOMS: atom_id res chain seq x y z
N MET A 1 -60.15 43.68 7.42
CA MET A 1 -59.62 43.15 6.16
C MET A 1 -58.22 42.65 6.43
N LEU A 2 -58.06 41.33 6.44
CA LEU A 2 -56.84 40.63 6.76
C LEU A 2 -56.24 40.17 5.46
N GLU A 3 -55.02 40.62 5.14
CA GLU A 3 -54.20 40.05 4.07
C GLU A 3 -53.10 39.19 4.66
N THR A 4 -53.12 37.94 4.31
CA THR A 4 -52.19 36.91 4.71
C THR A 4 -51.00 36.89 3.72
N ALA A 5 -49.80 37.15 4.22
CA ALA A 5 -48.57 37.00 3.47
C ALA A 5 -48.04 35.54 3.61
N SER A 6 -47.95 34.83 2.51
CA SER A 6 -47.36 33.48 2.37
C SER A 6 -45.85 33.58 2.26
N SER A 7 -45.12 32.84 3.10
CA SER A 7 -43.68 32.62 2.99
C SER A 7 -43.38 31.57 1.93
N PRO A 8 -42.30 31.71 1.13
CA PRO A 8 -41.86 30.67 0.23
C PRO A 8 -40.96 29.68 1.00
N GLN A 9 -41.33 28.40 0.96
CA GLN A 9 -40.47 27.30 1.38
C GLN A 9 -39.32 27.15 0.37
N GLY A 10 -38.10 27.35 0.85
CA GLY A 10 -36.88 27.07 0.09
C GLY A 10 -36.63 25.56 0.06
N ASN A 11 -36.67 25.00 -1.13
CA ASN A 11 -36.14 23.67 -1.45
C ASN A 11 -34.65 23.64 -1.19
N ALA A 12 -34.21 22.98 -0.14
CA ALA A 12 -32.81 22.61 0.05
C ALA A 12 -32.53 21.37 -0.80
N THR A 13 -31.79 21.59 -1.85
CA THR A 13 -31.44 20.65 -2.90
C THR A 13 -30.51 19.55 -2.42
N SER A 14 -30.91 18.33 -2.68
CA SER A 14 -30.16 17.06 -2.61
C SER A 14 -29.09 16.97 -3.71
N SER A 15 -28.11 17.86 -3.73
CA SER A 15 -27.07 17.89 -4.78
C SER A 15 -25.69 17.36 -4.35
N SER A 16 -25.54 16.94 -3.09
CA SER A 16 -24.22 16.49 -2.58
C SER A 16 -23.95 14.97 -2.70
N SER A 17 -24.93 14.18 -3.06
CA SER A 17 -24.77 12.71 -3.23
C SER A 17 -24.51 12.28 -4.67
N GLU A 18 -24.87 13.08 -5.66
CA GLU A 18 -24.69 12.75 -7.09
C GLU A 18 -23.31 13.17 -7.63
N GLU A 19 -22.67 14.20 -7.10
CA GLU A 19 -21.30 14.59 -7.51
C GLU A 19 -20.20 13.62 -7.07
N LEU A 20 -20.45 12.75 -6.09
CA LEU A 20 -19.52 11.71 -5.66
C LEU A 20 -19.55 10.45 -6.56
N GLN A 21 -20.54 10.31 -7.43
CA GLN A 21 -20.70 9.14 -8.30
C GLN A 21 -20.08 9.28 -9.70
N SER A 22 -19.63 10.47 -10.11
CA SER A 22 -19.06 10.70 -11.45
C SER A 22 -17.55 10.43 -11.57
N GLN A 23 -16.89 9.83 -10.58
CA GLN A 23 -15.48 9.48 -10.66
C GLN A 23 -15.26 8.08 -11.21
N VAL A 24 -15.10 8.04 -12.51
CA VAL A 24 -14.43 7.00 -13.32
C VAL A 24 -14.82 5.56 -12.91
N GLU A 25 -15.67 4.99 -13.71
CA GLU A 25 -16.01 3.58 -13.71
C GLU A 25 -14.80 2.72 -14.11
N PHE A 26 -13.92 2.44 -13.16
CA PHE A 26 -12.80 1.54 -13.35
C PHE A 26 -13.26 0.11 -13.09
N VAL A 27 -13.55 -0.63 -14.16
CA VAL A 27 -13.74 -2.09 -14.10
C VAL A 27 -12.33 -2.69 -14.17
N PRO A 28 -11.81 -3.30 -13.09
CA PRO A 28 -10.53 -3.99 -13.17
C PRO A 28 -10.71 -5.22 -14.06
N PRO A 29 -9.86 -5.40 -15.08
CA PRO A 29 -9.80 -6.68 -15.78
C PRO A 29 -9.36 -7.76 -14.80
N GLU A 30 -9.91 -8.96 -14.92
CA GLU A 30 -9.52 -10.12 -14.13
C GLU A 30 -8.02 -10.38 -14.26
N LEU A 31 -7.36 -10.68 -13.13
CA LEU A 31 -5.99 -11.18 -13.14
C LEU A 31 -5.99 -12.58 -13.75
N LYS A 32 -5.69 -12.66 -15.05
CA LYS A 32 -5.50 -13.96 -15.69
C LYS A 32 -4.06 -14.42 -15.42
N PRO A 33 -3.85 -15.63 -14.87
CA PRO A 33 -2.50 -16.18 -14.72
C PRO A 33 -1.76 -16.13 -16.06
N ILE A 34 -0.54 -15.61 -16.06
CA ILE A 34 0.35 -15.65 -17.23
C ILE A 34 1.25 -16.86 -17.03
N ASP A 35 1.23 -17.80 -17.95
CA ASP A 35 2.01 -19.05 -17.88
C ASP A 35 1.77 -19.88 -16.59
N GLY A 36 0.54 -19.84 -16.05
CA GLY A 36 0.18 -20.55 -14.81
C GLY A 36 0.75 -19.97 -13.53
N VAL A 37 1.33 -18.77 -13.56
CA VAL A 37 1.90 -18.05 -12.42
C VAL A 37 0.99 -16.91 -12.02
N SER A 38 0.65 -16.82 -10.74
CA SER A 38 -0.18 -15.74 -10.15
C SER A 38 0.65 -14.60 -9.55
N SER A 39 1.96 -14.64 -9.70
CA SER A 39 2.91 -13.62 -9.25
C SER A 39 3.40 -12.74 -10.40
N TYR A 40 3.62 -11.46 -10.14
CA TYR A 40 3.92 -10.45 -11.16
C TYR A 40 4.96 -9.44 -10.68
N VAL A 41 5.61 -8.77 -11.63
CA VAL A 41 6.33 -7.51 -11.40
C VAL A 41 5.39 -6.36 -11.72
N TYR A 42 5.41 -5.32 -10.91
CA TYR A 42 4.70 -4.07 -11.16
C TYR A 42 5.68 -2.92 -11.21
N GLU A 43 5.60 -2.10 -12.24
CA GLU A 43 6.40 -0.88 -12.39
C GLU A 43 5.52 0.35 -12.39
N GLY A 44 5.98 1.45 -11.81
CA GLY A 44 5.19 2.67 -11.82
C GLY A 44 5.81 3.83 -11.07
N ILE A 45 4.96 4.65 -10.49
CA ILE A 45 5.34 5.90 -9.84
C ILE A 45 4.64 6.00 -8.49
N VAL A 46 5.41 6.37 -7.48
CA VAL A 46 4.88 6.86 -6.21
C VAL A 46 4.98 8.37 -6.19
N ARG A 47 3.89 9.03 -5.79
CA ARG A 47 3.79 10.49 -5.63
C ARG A 47 3.51 10.82 -4.19
N HIS A 48 4.25 11.78 -3.65
CA HIS A 48 4.05 12.32 -2.31
C HIS A 48 3.67 13.78 -2.43
N ARG A 49 2.62 14.19 -1.72
CA ARG A 49 2.15 15.57 -1.68
C ARG A 49 1.91 15.98 -0.24
N ARG A 50 2.70 16.95 0.21
CA ARG A 50 2.51 17.63 1.50
C ARG A 50 1.98 19.03 1.25
N ASN A 51 0.92 19.41 1.95
CA ASN A 51 0.33 20.74 1.87
C ASN A 51 0.43 21.53 3.18
N GLN A 52 0.65 20.84 4.30
CA GLN A 52 0.74 21.44 5.63
C GLN A 52 2.18 21.89 5.95
N HIS A 53 2.34 23.01 6.67
CA HIS A 53 3.57 23.69 7.07
C HIS A 53 4.44 24.15 5.88
N ALA A 54 4.76 23.27 4.95
CA ALA A 54 5.48 23.60 3.73
C ALA A 54 5.04 22.70 2.57
N ARG A 55 4.77 23.30 1.41
CA ARG A 55 4.50 22.53 0.20
C ARG A 55 5.73 21.73 -0.19
N ASN A 56 5.57 20.42 -0.31
CA ASN A 56 6.61 19.53 -0.76
C ASN A 56 6.00 18.40 -1.60
N HIS A 57 6.24 18.45 -2.92
CA HIS A 57 5.72 17.47 -3.86
C HIS A 57 6.90 16.82 -4.58
N PHE A 58 6.89 15.49 -4.66
CA PHE A 58 7.90 14.74 -5.38
C PHE A 58 7.38 13.39 -5.86
N ASN A 59 8.04 12.85 -6.85
CA ASN A 59 7.71 11.56 -7.45
C ASN A 59 8.96 10.69 -7.50
N PHE A 60 8.78 9.37 -7.33
CA PHE A 60 9.82 8.37 -7.59
C PHE A 60 9.30 7.30 -8.52
N SER A 61 10.13 6.86 -9.46
CA SER A 61 9.90 5.62 -10.20
C SER A 61 10.19 4.44 -9.29
N VAL A 62 9.22 3.54 -9.21
CA VAL A 62 9.25 2.38 -8.31
C VAL A 62 8.92 1.11 -9.04
N PHE A 63 9.32 -0.02 -8.47
CA PHE A 63 8.79 -1.32 -8.86
C PHE A 63 8.49 -2.14 -7.61
N TYR A 64 7.51 -3.01 -7.74
CA TYR A 64 7.02 -3.91 -6.70
C TYR A 64 6.90 -5.32 -7.27
N PHE A 65 6.88 -6.29 -6.38
CA PHE A 65 6.43 -7.64 -6.68
C PHE A 65 5.04 -7.84 -6.10
N LEU A 66 4.14 -8.41 -6.87
CA LEU A 66 2.94 -9.05 -6.35
C LEU A 66 3.21 -10.54 -6.31
N LEU A 67 3.42 -11.10 -5.13
CA LEU A 67 3.79 -12.49 -4.91
C LEU A 67 2.61 -13.25 -4.32
N ASP A 68 2.17 -14.30 -4.98
CA ASP A 68 1.28 -15.29 -4.37
C ASP A 68 2.07 -16.06 -3.31
N LEU A 69 1.61 -16.04 -2.05
CA LEU A 69 2.35 -16.66 -0.96
C LEU A 69 2.48 -18.17 -1.11
N ASP A 70 1.59 -18.81 -1.88
CA ASP A 70 1.66 -20.25 -2.19
C ASP A 70 2.74 -20.56 -3.23
N GLU A 71 3.23 -19.58 -3.99
CA GLU A 71 4.28 -19.73 -5.00
C GLU A 71 5.69 -19.43 -4.50
N LEU A 72 5.86 -18.92 -3.27
CA LEU A 72 7.14 -18.43 -2.74
C LEU A 72 8.29 -19.45 -2.86
N ASP A 73 8.01 -20.73 -2.65
CA ASP A 73 9.03 -21.78 -2.72
C ASP A 73 9.56 -22.06 -4.14
N THR A 74 8.82 -21.65 -5.16
CA THR A 74 9.12 -22.00 -6.55
C THR A 74 9.41 -20.82 -7.45
N ILE A 75 8.88 -19.64 -7.11
CA ILE A 75 8.81 -18.46 -7.97
C ILE A 75 10.17 -18.03 -8.56
N PHE A 76 11.26 -18.16 -7.80
CA PHE A 76 12.60 -17.75 -8.24
C PHE A 76 13.54 -18.95 -8.54
N LYS A 77 13.07 -20.19 -8.58
CA LYS A 77 13.94 -21.35 -8.81
C LYS A 77 14.75 -21.28 -10.11
N LYS A 78 14.16 -20.67 -11.15
CA LYS A 78 14.80 -20.53 -12.49
C LYS A 78 15.59 -19.22 -12.64
N HIS A 79 15.68 -18.38 -11.59
CA HIS A 79 16.23 -17.03 -11.67
C HIS A 79 17.42 -16.85 -10.72
N TRP A 80 18.64 -17.03 -11.24
CA TRP A 80 19.86 -17.06 -10.43
C TRP A 80 20.17 -15.78 -9.63
N LEU A 81 19.70 -14.60 -10.07
CA LEU A 81 19.83 -13.33 -9.35
C LEU A 81 18.80 -13.14 -8.24
N TRP A 82 17.77 -13.99 -8.17
CA TRP A 82 16.64 -13.86 -7.26
C TRP A 82 16.49 -15.09 -6.38
N SER A 83 16.06 -14.94 -5.14
CA SER A 83 15.89 -16.08 -4.25
C SER A 83 14.95 -15.77 -3.09
N THR A 84 14.22 -16.81 -2.64
CA THR A 84 13.49 -16.81 -1.38
C THR A 84 14.28 -17.48 -0.24
N ARG A 85 15.40 -18.12 -0.54
CA ARG A 85 16.18 -18.92 0.44
C ARG A 85 17.56 -18.34 0.74
N ARG A 86 18.21 -17.67 -0.21
CA ARG A 86 19.60 -17.19 -0.11
C ARG A 86 19.67 -15.70 -0.42
N THR A 87 20.69 -15.03 0.09
CA THR A 87 20.99 -13.65 -0.32
C THR A 87 21.48 -13.66 -1.76
N ARG A 88 20.78 -12.92 -2.61
CA ARG A 88 21.08 -12.69 -4.03
C ARG A 88 20.92 -11.19 -4.31
N TYR A 89 21.00 -10.79 -5.57
CA TYR A 89 20.68 -9.42 -5.97
C TYR A 89 19.30 -9.00 -5.45
N GLY A 90 18.25 -9.81 -5.70
CA GLY A 90 16.93 -9.67 -5.10
C GLY A 90 16.62 -10.86 -4.19
N SER A 91 16.18 -10.60 -2.97
CA SER A 91 15.90 -11.66 -1.99
C SER A 91 14.62 -11.39 -1.21
N PHE A 92 13.75 -12.39 -1.17
CA PHE A 92 12.68 -12.44 -0.18
C PHE A 92 13.23 -13.06 1.11
N ARG A 93 12.92 -12.46 2.25
CA ARG A 93 13.29 -12.99 3.56
C ARG A 93 12.07 -12.96 4.48
N ARG A 94 11.71 -14.10 5.08
CA ARG A 94 10.58 -14.19 6.02
C ARG A 94 10.73 -13.18 7.18
N THR A 95 11.95 -12.96 7.64
CA THR A 95 12.29 -12.01 8.72
C THR A 95 11.93 -10.56 8.44
N ASP A 96 11.60 -10.20 7.21
CA ASP A 96 11.28 -8.82 6.83
C ASP A 96 9.79 -8.48 6.99
N TYR A 97 8.95 -9.50 7.16
CA TYR A 97 7.50 -9.40 7.09
C TYR A 97 6.84 -9.90 8.37
N LEU A 98 5.78 -9.22 8.83
CA LEU A 98 5.02 -9.54 10.04
C LEU A 98 5.94 -9.96 11.20
N LYS A 99 6.84 -9.05 11.58
CA LYS A 99 7.90 -9.30 12.58
C LYS A 99 7.37 -9.61 13.98
N GLU A 100 6.11 -9.32 14.25
CA GLU A 100 5.42 -9.68 15.48
C GLU A 100 5.24 -11.20 15.65
N PHE A 101 5.39 -11.98 14.54
CA PHE A 101 5.27 -13.44 14.55
C PHE A 101 6.63 -14.12 14.42
N PRO A 102 6.80 -15.34 14.97
CA PRO A 102 8.01 -16.12 14.82
C PRO A 102 8.37 -16.34 13.35
N THR A 103 9.66 -16.25 13.03
CA THR A 103 10.16 -16.33 11.64
C THR A 103 10.09 -17.73 11.05
N GLU A 104 9.97 -18.75 11.88
CA GLU A 104 9.83 -20.16 11.52
C GLU A 104 8.43 -20.47 10.96
N ARG A 105 7.43 -19.67 11.35
CA ARG A 105 6.06 -19.83 10.86
C ARG A 105 5.92 -19.32 9.43
N PRO A 106 5.19 -20.05 8.57
CA PRO A 106 4.83 -19.58 7.23
C PRO A 106 4.12 -18.22 7.27
N LEU A 107 4.52 -17.31 6.36
CA LEU A 107 3.97 -15.95 6.34
C LEU A 107 2.45 -15.94 6.14
N LYS A 108 1.93 -16.87 5.34
CA LYS A 108 0.50 -17.01 5.07
C LYS A 108 -0.29 -17.34 6.34
N GLU A 109 0.22 -18.23 7.18
CA GLU A 109 -0.41 -18.59 8.46
C GLU A 109 -0.43 -17.40 9.43
N CYS A 110 0.68 -16.66 9.52
CA CYS A 110 0.74 -15.45 10.33
C CYS A 110 -0.26 -14.39 9.87
N ALA A 111 -0.45 -14.26 8.56
CA ALA A 111 -1.46 -13.35 8.02
C ALA A 111 -2.88 -13.82 8.35
N PHE A 112 -3.17 -15.13 8.36
CA PHE A 112 -4.47 -15.66 8.80
C PHE A 112 -4.75 -15.33 10.27
N ASP A 113 -3.80 -15.59 11.18
CA ASP A 113 -3.94 -15.25 12.60
C ASP A 113 -4.22 -13.75 12.81
N LEU A 114 -3.52 -12.90 12.05
CA LEU A 114 -3.71 -11.45 12.12
C LEU A 114 -5.11 -11.04 11.65
N LEU A 115 -5.63 -11.65 10.59
CA LEU A 115 -6.96 -11.41 10.07
C LEU A 115 -8.03 -11.85 11.08
N GLU A 116 -7.90 -13.05 11.64
CA GLU A 116 -8.79 -13.59 12.66
C GLU A 116 -8.82 -12.69 13.90
N LYS A 117 -7.65 -12.33 14.43
CA LYS A 117 -7.49 -11.38 15.54
C LYS A 117 -8.19 -10.04 15.31
N ASN A 118 -8.26 -9.60 14.06
CA ASN A 118 -8.93 -8.38 13.65
C ASN A 118 -10.39 -8.61 13.21
N GLY A 119 -10.97 -9.79 13.48
CA GLY A 119 -12.38 -10.12 13.26
C GLY A 119 -12.76 -10.21 11.78
N VAL A 120 -11.86 -10.67 10.92
CA VAL A 120 -12.19 -11.05 9.54
C VAL A 120 -12.72 -12.48 9.57
N GLU A 121 -14.04 -12.62 9.45
CA GLU A 121 -14.73 -13.92 9.56
C GLU A 121 -14.82 -14.66 8.22
N THR A 122 -14.66 -13.92 7.11
CA THR A 122 -14.74 -14.51 5.77
C THR A 122 -13.55 -15.44 5.55
N PRO A 123 -13.77 -16.71 5.14
CA PRO A 123 -12.69 -17.64 4.86
C PRO A 123 -11.74 -17.12 3.78
N ILE A 124 -10.44 -17.19 4.05
CA ILE A 124 -9.38 -16.72 3.16
C ILE A 124 -8.77 -17.89 2.39
N GLY A 125 -8.71 -17.77 1.07
CA GLY A 125 -8.05 -18.73 0.19
C GLY A 125 -6.63 -18.32 -0.11
N LYS A 126 -6.46 -17.35 -1.01
CA LYS A 126 -5.14 -16.86 -1.45
C LYS A 126 -4.77 -15.53 -0.79
N ILE A 127 -3.47 -15.35 -0.61
CA ILE A 127 -2.90 -14.07 -0.18
C ILE A 127 -1.82 -13.69 -1.18
N ARG A 128 -1.97 -12.49 -1.78
CA ARG A 128 -0.96 -11.92 -2.68
C ARG A 128 -0.32 -10.71 -2.03
N LEU A 129 0.99 -10.77 -1.88
CA LEU A 129 1.81 -9.77 -1.21
C LEU A 129 2.41 -8.81 -2.24
N LEU A 130 1.95 -7.55 -2.24
CA LEU A 130 2.56 -6.47 -3.00
C LEU A 130 3.65 -5.82 -2.16
N THR A 131 4.91 -6.01 -2.55
CA THR A 131 6.06 -5.63 -1.72
C THR A 131 7.32 -5.33 -2.54
N GLN A 132 8.30 -4.72 -1.89
CA GLN A 132 9.66 -4.59 -2.37
C GLN A 132 10.58 -5.56 -1.62
N LEU A 133 11.47 -6.24 -2.36
CA LEU A 133 12.39 -7.23 -1.81
C LEU A 133 13.68 -6.56 -1.30
N ARG A 134 14.52 -7.32 -0.61
CA ARG A 134 15.91 -6.92 -0.35
C ARG A 134 16.70 -6.88 -1.64
N TYR A 135 17.54 -5.86 -1.80
CA TYR A 135 18.48 -5.75 -2.90
C TYR A 135 19.91 -5.71 -2.36
N CYS A 136 20.77 -6.59 -2.85
CA CYS A 136 22.15 -6.76 -2.35
C CYS A 136 22.21 -6.95 -0.83
N GLY A 137 21.24 -7.66 -0.24
CA GLY A 137 21.13 -7.87 1.20
C GLY A 137 20.53 -6.71 2.00
N PHE A 138 20.34 -5.53 1.39
CA PHE A 138 19.80 -4.35 2.06
C PHE A 138 18.29 -4.22 1.82
N GLN A 139 17.53 -4.12 2.91
CA GLN A 139 16.08 -3.90 2.85
C GLN A 139 15.75 -2.41 3.00
N MET A 140 14.95 -1.90 2.07
CA MET A 140 14.35 -0.59 2.15
C MET A 140 12.95 -0.66 1.55
N ASN A 141 12.00 -1.14 2.34
CA ASN A 141 10.61 -1.31 1.95
C ASN A 141 9.69 -0.60 2.96
N PRO A 142 9.24 0.64 2.66
CA PRO A 142 8.42 1.41 3.60
C PRO A 142 7.04 0.80 3.86
N VAL A 143 6.49 0.07 2.89
CA VAL A 143 5.13 -0.49 3.01
C VAL A 143 4.94 -1.73 2.15
N SER A 144 4.25 -2.73 2.71
CA SER A 144 3.74 -3.91 2.01
C SER A 144 2.22 -3.99 2.14
N PHE A 145 1.57 -4.58 1.12
CA PHE A 145 0.13 -4.77 1.10
C PHE A 145 -0.18 -6.24 0.82
N TYR A 146 -0.89 -6.89 1.75
CA TYR A 146 -1.35 -8.27 1.58
C TYR A 146 -2.80 -8.23 1.12
N TYR A 147 -3.05 -8.54 -0.14
CA TYR A 147 -4.38 -8.71 -0.68
C TYR A 147 -4.88 -10.11 -0.36
N CYS A 148 -5.87 -10.18 0.54
CA CYS A 148 -6.42 -11.44 1.04
C CYS A 148 -7.73 -11.73 0.29
N TYR A 149 -7.74 -12.83 -0.45
CA TYR A 149 -8.85 -13.23 -1.31
C TYR A 149 -9.73 -14.29 -0.63
N ASP A 150 -11.00 -14.36 -1.06
CA ASP A 150 -11.90 -15.43 -0.69
C ASP A 150 -11.38 -16.80 -1.19
N THR A 151 -12.04 -17.88 -0.77
CA THR A 151 -11.68 -19.25 -1.16
C THR A 151 -11.79 -19.53 -2.66
N GLU A 152 -12.57 -18.71 -3.38
CA GLU A 152 -12.76 -18.81 -4.81
C GLU A 152 -11.78 -17.95 -5.62
N ASP A 153 -10.88 -17.22 -4.96
CA ASP A 153 -9.88 -16.32 -5.56
C ASP A 153 -10.51 -15.21 -6.43
N ARG A 154 -11.73 -14.78 -6.09
CA ARG A 154 -12.49 -13.81 -6.89
C ARG A 154 -12.58 -12.44 -6.24
N ASN A 155 -12.75 -12.38 -4.93
CA ASN A 155 -12.97 -11.13 -4.22
C ASN A 155 -11.86 -10.89 -3.21
N VAL A 156 -11.37 -9.66 -3.13
CA VAL A 156 -10.53 -9.22 -2.01
C VAL A 156 -11.46 -8.98 -0.82
N VAL A 157 -11.27 -9.69 0.27
CA VAL A 157 -12.07 -9.61 1.50
C VAL A 157 -11.41 -8.79 2.59
N ALA A 158 -10.09 -8.69 2.55
CA ALA A 158 -9.32 -7.82 3.43
C ALA A 158 -7.97 -7.42 2.81
N ILE A 159 -7.38 -6.34 3.30
CA ILE A 159 -6.02 -5.92 2.97
C ILE A 159 -5.28 -5.66 4.26
N ILE A 160 -4.15 -6.34 4.48
CA ILE A 160 -3.21 -6.01 5.54
C ILE A 160 -2.24 -4.98 4.98
N VAL A 161 -2.12 -3.84 5.65
CA VAL A 161 -1.15 -2.78 5.33
C VAL A 161 -0.04 -2.83 6.37
N GLU A 162 1.11 -3.35 5.98
CA GLU A 162 2.30 -3.44 6.82
C GLU A 162 3.19 -2.23 6.55
N VAL A 163 3.35 -1.37 7.54
CA VAL A 163 4.16 -0.14 7.45
C VAL A 163 5.45 -0.33 8.23
N ASN A 164 6.57 -0.02 7.57
CA ASN A 164 7.90 -0.09 8.16
C ASN A 164 8.43 1.31 8.43
N ASN A 165 8.79 1.58 9.68
CA ASN A 165 9.50 2.78 10.06
C ASN A 165 11.01 2.55 9.83
N THR A 166 11.50 2.95 8.68
CA THR A 166 12.87 2.64 8.25
C THR A 166 13.98 3.21 9.11
N PRO A 167 13.87 4.40 9.75
CA PRO A 167 14.91 4.91 10.65
C PRO A 167 15.05 4.10 11.94
N TRP A 168 13.94 3.61 12.50
CA TRP A 168 13.93 2.91 13.80
C TRP A 168 13.76 1.39 13.70
N GLY A 169 13.47 0.87 12.48
CA GLY A 169 13.31 -0.57 12.26
C GLY A 169 12.01 -1.16 12.78
N GLU A 170 11.09 -0.31 13.23
CA GLU A 170 9.79 -0.69 13.75
C GLU A 170 8.82 -1.06 12.61
N GLN A 171 7.82 -1.86 12.94
CA GLN A 171 6.80 -2.30 12.01
C GLN A 171 5.42 -2.24 12.67
N HIS A 172 4.40 -1.84 11.92
CA HIS A 172 3.02 -1.82 12.36
C HIS A 172 2.09 -2.30 11.26
N THR A 173 1.01 -2.97 11.64
CA THR A 173 0.03 -3.51 10.71
C THR A 173 -1.34 -2.87 10.92
N TYR A 174 -1.99 -2.50 9.81
CA TYR A 174 -3.41 -2.12 9.77
C TYR A 174 -4.17 -3.18 8.98
N VAL A 175 -5.33 -3.60 9.46
CA VAL A 175 -6.22 -4.51 8.74
C VAL A 175 -7.41 -3.72 8.21
N VAL A 176 -7.55 -3.69 6.90
CA VAL A 176 -8.65 -3.05 6.19
C VAL A 176 -9.58 -4.13 5.66
N ARG A 177 -10.82 -4.17 6.18
CA ARG A 177 -11.85 -5.09 5.68
C ARG A 177 -12.45 -4.55 4.40
N ALA A 178 -12.65 -5.39 3.41
CA ALA A 178 -13.36 -5.05 2.19
C ALA A 178 -14.83 -5.47 2.28
N PRO A 179 -15.77 -4.64 1.83
CA PRO A 179 -17.15 -5.09 1.68
C PRO A 179 -17.20 -6.19 0.60
N VAL A 180 -17.89 -7.29 0.90
CA VAL A 180 -18.07 -8.40 -0.06
C VAL A 180 -19.48 -8.32 -0.65
N PRO A 181 -19.66 -8.41 -1.97
CA PRO A 181 -18.61 -8.48 -3.01
C PRO A 181 -18.02 -7.09 -3.31
N SER A 182 -16.70 -7.01 -3.28
CA SER A 182 -15.97 -5.78 -3.61
C SER A 182 -15.33 -5.91 -5.01
N LYS A 183 -16.02 -5.42 -6.03
CA LYS A 183 -15.57 -5.57 -7.43
C LYS A 183 -14.62 -4.47 -7.93
N LYS A 184 -14.48 -3.34 -7.24
CA LYS A 184 -13.80 -2.17 -7.82
C LYS A 184 -12.73 -1.54 -6.91
N LEU A 185 -13.09 -1.15 -5.72
CA LEU A 185 -12.25 -0.34 -4.83
C LEU A 185 -12.52 -0.68 -3.38
N VAL A 186 -11.47 -0.94 -2.61
CA VAL A 186 -11.54 -1.05 -1.15
C VAL A 186 -11.22 0.31 -0.56
N VAL A 187 -12.10 0.81 0.29
CA VAL A 187 -11.94 2.11 0.95
C VAL A 187 -12.02 1.93 2.45
N ALA A 188 -10.98 2.33 3.16
CA ALA A 188 -11.00 2.49 4.60
C ALA A 188 -10.99 3.98 4.94
N GLN A 189 -11.92 4.40 5.78
CA GLN A 189 -12.04 5.80 6.24
C GLN A 189 -11.81 5.86 7.75
N ASN A 190 -11.30 7.01 8.20
CA ASN A 190 -11.10 7.30 9.62
C ASN A 190 -10.27 6.27 10.39
N VAL A 191 -9.29 5.66 9.72
CA VAL A 191 -8.33 4.77 10.38
C VAL A 191 -7.42 5.62 11.25
N GLN A 192 -7.48 5.45 12.58
CA GLN A 192 -6.63 6.19 13.50
C GLN A 192 -5.15 5.93 13.20
N LYS A 193 -4.36 6.99 13.10
CA LYS A 193 -2.91 6.87 12.98
C LYS A 193 -2.31 6.48 14.34
N THR A 194 -1.91 5.24 14.47
CA THR A 194 -1.34 4.67 15.72
C THR A 194 0.17 4.48 15.65
N PHE A 195 0.77 4.70 14.48
CA PHE A 195 2.18 4.44 14.26
C PHE A 195 2.96 5.69 13.79
N HIS A 196 4.11 5.95 14.42
CA HIS A 196 4.97 7.08 14.11
C HIS A 196 5.93 6.72 12.97
N VAL A 197 5.62 7.13 11.74
CA VAL A 197 6.41 6.82 10.53
C VAL A 197 7.36 7.94 10.09
N SER A 198 7.21 9.14 10.61
CA SER A 198 8.01 10.29 10.16
C SER A 198 8.13 11.34 11.25
N PRO A 199 9.34 11.87 11.49
CA PRO A 199 9.55 12.93 12.48
C PRO A 199 8.96 14.29 12.07
N PHE A 200 8.27 14.37 10.93
CA PHE A 200 7.62 15.57 10.42
C PHE A 200 6.09 15.41 10.32
N MET A 201 5.52 14.39 10.98
CA MET A 201 4.08 14.09 10.94
C MET A 201 3.55 13.83 12.34
N GLU A 202 2.52 14.58 12.74
CA GLU A 202 1.86 14.40 14.03
C GLU A 202 1.15 13.05 14.16
N MET A 203 0.84 12.65 15.40
CA MET A 203 0.11 11.41 15.66
C MET A 203 -1.40 11.59 15.63
N ASP A 204 -1.91 12.78 16.01
CA ASP A 204 -3.35 13.10 15.98
C ASP A 204 -3.85 13.31 14.54
N MET A 205 -3.91 12.21 13.81
CA MET A 205 -4.32 12.16 12.40
C MET A 205 -5.11 10.88 12.11
N HIS A 206 -5.91 10.94 11.05
CA HIS A 206 -6.65 9.80 10.53
C HIS A 206 -6.23 9.52 9.08
N TYR A 207 -6.14 8.25 8.75
CA TYR A 207 -5.92 7.81 7.38
C TYR A 207 -7.26 7.61 6.66
N ARG A 208 -7.28 8.04 5.40
CA ARG A 208 -8.20 7.53 4.38
C ARG A 208 -7.38 6.74 3.36
N MET A 209 -7.67 5.47 3.24
CA MET A 209 -6.93 4.55 2.37
C MET A 209 -7.84 4.03 1.26
N LEU A 210 -7.34 4.03 0.03
CA LEU A 210 -8.06 3.55 -1.15
C LEU A 210 -7.16 2.56 -1.87
N PHE A 211 -7.69 1.38 -2.18
CA PHE A 211 -6.98 0.31 -2.87
C PHE A 211 -7.80 -0.18 -4.06
N SER A 212 -7.23 -0.17 -5.25
CA SER A 212 -7.80 -0.94 -6.34
C SER A 212 -7.50 -2.42 -6.15
N HIS A 213 -8.34 -3.28 -6.71
CA HIS A 213 -7.99 -4.69 -6.84
C HIS A 213 -6.75 -4.84 -7.74
N PRO A 214 -5.84 -5.77 -7.43
CA PRO A 214 -4.74 -6.10 -8.33
C PRO A 214 -5.28 -6.58 -9.68
N SER A 215 -4.79 -5.97 -10.75
CA SER A 215 -5.13 -6.27 -12.14
C SER A 215 -3.97 -5.82 -13.03
N GLU A 216 -4.19 -5.54 -14.32
CA GLU A 216 -3.18 -4.90 -15.17
C GLU A 216 -2.63 -3.60 -14.57
N LYS A 217 -3.41 -2.94 -13.72
CA LYS A 217 -3.02 -1.73 -12.99
C LYS A 217 -3.37 -1.88 -11.52
N ILE A 218 -2.51 -1.34 -10.66
CA ILE A 218 -2.79 -1.19 -9.23
C ILE A 218 -2.70 0.30 -8.90
N GLY A 219 -3.76 0.81 -8.26
CA GLY A 219 -3.82 2.14 -7.68
C GLY A 219 -3.98 2.06 -6.19
N ILE A 220 -3.10 2.70 -5.44
CA ILE A 220 -3.21 2.82 -3.98
C ILE A 220 -3.08 4.30 -3.63
N LYS A 221 -3.95 4.79 -2.74
CA LYS A 221 -3.88 6.15 -2.24
C LYS A 221 -4.06 6.14 -0.73
N MET A 222 -3.17 6.80 -0.04
CA MET A 222 -3.23 7.01 1.41
C MET A 222 -3.23 8.51 1.67
N GLU A 223 -4.26 9.01 2.33
CA GLU A 223 -4.43 10.41 2.70
C GLU A 223 -4.37 10.51 4.22
N ASN A 224 -3.61 11.48 4.71
CA ASN A 224 -3.58 11.85 6.12
C ASN A 224 -4.45 13.09 6.31
N HIS A 225 -5.42 12.96 7.20
CA HIS A 225 -6.34 14.03 7.57
C HIS A 225 -6.11 14.45 9.02
N GLN A 226 -6.07 15.75 9.25
CA GLN A 226 -5.99 16.37 10.57
C GLN A 226 -7.06 17.45 10.66
N ARG A 227 -7.90 17.41 11.70
CA ARG A 227 -9.00 18.37 11.91
C ARG A 227 -9.90 18.56 10.68
N GLY A 228 -10.16 17.45 9.95
CA GLY A 228 -10.97 17.45 8.74
C GLY A 228 -10.25 17.87 7.45
N GLU A 229 -9.02 18.39 7.52
CA GLU A 229 -8.25 18.82 6.36
C GLU A 229 -7.23 17.76 5.92
N LYS A 230 -7.05 17.61 4.61
CA LYS A 230 -6.02 16.73 4.05
C LYS A 230 -4.66 17.43 4.09
N VAL A 231 -3.76 16.94 4.94
CA VAL A 231 -2.44 17.54 5.18
C VAL A 231 -1.33 16.89 4.35
N PHE A 232 -1.51 15.59 4.01
CA PHE A 232 -0.53 14.83 3.24
C PHE A 232 -1.22 13.72 2.48
N ASP A 233 -0.72 13.38 1.31
CA ASP A 233 -1.13 12.17 0.60
C ASP A 233 0.01 11.50 -0.18
N VAL A 234 -0.09 10.19 -0.25
CA VAL A 234 0.74 9.33 -1.09
C VAL A 234 -0.16 8.61 -2.07
N SER A 235 0.23 8.61 -3.35
CA SER A 235 -0.43 7.79 -4.37
C SER A 235 0.59 6.93 -5.10
N LEU A 236 0.26 5.65 -5.24
CA LEU A 236 1.03 4.64 -5.96
C LEU A 236 0.21 4.20 -7.17
N SER A 237 0.80 4.37 -8.36
CA SER A 237 0.21 3.93 -9.62
C SER A 237 1.17 2.96 -10.29
N LEU A 238 0.74 1.72 -10.45
CA LEU A 238 1.56 0.62 -10.93
C LEU A 238 0.92 -0.05 -12.16
N GLN A 239 1.76 -0.56 -13.05
CA GLN A 239 1.38 -1.35 -14.21
C GLN A 239 2.04 -2.72 -14.16
N GLN A 240 1.24 -3.75 -14.41
CA GLN A 240 1.65 -5.15 -14.42
C GLN A 240 2.67 -5.43 -15.52
N LYS A 241 3.64 -6.29 -15.21
CA LYS A 241 4.61 -6.89 -16.11
C LYS A 241 4.73 -8.39 -15.76
N PRO A 242 5.00 -9.25 -16.74
CA PRO A 242 5.18 -10.68 -16.47
C PRO A 242 6.38 -10.90 -15.56
N LEU A 243 6.30 -11.90 -14.67
CA LEU A 243 7.44 -12.32 -13.86
C LEU A 243 8.24 -13.39 -14.63
N ASN A 244 9.11 -12.94 -15.53
CA ASN A 244 10.00 -13.80 -16.33
C ASN A 244 11.44 -13.31 -16.30
N SER A 245 12.38 -14.11 -16.83
CA SER A 245 13.81 -13.80 -16.80
C SER A 245 14.16 -12.45 -17.46
N TYR A 246 13.49 -12.12 -18.58
CA TYR A 246 13.70 -10.86 -19.29
C TYR A 246 13.30 -9.66 -18.43
N GLN A 247 12.10 -9.67 -17.86
CA GLN A 247 11.62 -8.57 -17.03
C GLN A 247 12.42 -8.44 -15.74
N LEU A 248 12.82 -9.55 -15.13
CA LEU A 248 13.69 -9.55 -13.95
C LEU A 248 15.09 -8.98 -14.26
N ALA A 249 15.69 -9.32 -15.41
CA ALA A 249 16.95 -8.72 -15.85
C ALA A 249 16.79 -7.21 -16.14
N LYS A 250 15.69 -6.82 -16.78
CA LYS A 250 15.35 -5.41 -17.04
C LYS A 250 15.23 -4.60 -15.77
N VAL A 251 14.61 -5.15 -14.71
CA VAL A 251 14.51 -4.50 -13.39
C VAL A 251 15.91 -4.25 -12.80
N VAL A 252 16.84 -5.22 -12.89
CA VAL A 252 18.21 -5.07 -12.40
C VAL A 252 18.94 -3.91 -13.10
N VAL A 253 18.78 -3.81 -14.43
CA VAL A 253 19.42 -2.74 -15.22
C VAL A 253 18.76 -1.38 -15.00
N LYS A 254 17.43 -1.35 -14.95
CA LYS A 254 16.66 -0.09 -14.83
C LYS A 254 16.71 0.53 -13.43
N TYR A 255 16.83 -0.32 -12.40
CA TYR A 255 16.84 0.09 -10.99
C TYR A 255 18.11 -0.38 -10.26
N PRO A 256 19.30 0.01 -10.72
CA PRO A 256 20.55 -0.39 -10.06
C PRO A 256 20.57 0.20 -8.66
N LEU A 257 21.03 -0.57 -7.68
CA LEU A 257 21.15 -0.16 -6.27
C LEU A 257 19.87 0.47 -5.70
N TYR A 258 18.72 -0.11 -6.05
CA TYR A 258 17.39 0.45 -5.79
C TYR A 258 17.18 0.84 -4.32
N SER A 259 17.44 -0.07 -3.38
CA SER A 259 17.27 0.21 -1.95
C SER A 259 18.14 1.37 -1.47
N PHE A 260 19.35 1.52 -2.02
CA PHE A 260 20.24 2.66 -1.73
C PHE A 260 19.66 3.98 -2.24
N LYS A 261 19.09 3.96 -3.43
CA LYS A 261 18.41 5.13 -4.03
C LYS A 261 17.20 5.56 -3.22
N VAL A 262 16.39 4.60 -2.75
CA VAL A 262 15.24 4.88 -1.88
C VAL A 262 15.72 5.46 -0.55
N PHE A 263 16.74 4.85 0.08
CA PHE A 263 17.35 5.35 1.31
C PHE A 263 17.81 6.80 1.15
N ALA A 264 18.67 7.07 0.16
CA ALA A 264 19.17 8.42 -0.10
C ALA A 264 18.01 9.42 -0.38
N GLY A 265 16.98 8.98 -1.09
CA GLY A 265 15.79 9.78 -1.37
C GLY A 265 15.03 10.16 -0.09
N ILE A 266 14.84 9.23 0.84
CA ILE A 266 14.19 9.48 2.13
C ILE A 266 14.95 10.56 2.93
N TYR A 267 16.26 10.38 3.10
CA TYR A 267 17.08 11.33 3.84
C TYR A 267 17.18 12.69 3.14
N PHE A 268 17.28 12.73 1.82
CA PHE A 268 17.23 13.97 1.05
C PHE A 268 15.91 14.73 1.27
N GLN A 269 14.78 14.06 1.26
CA GLN A 269 13.49 14.69 1.54
C GLN A 269 13.39 15.16 2.99
N ALA A 270 13.91 14.40 3.95
CA ALA A 270 13.97 14.81 5.35
C ALA A 270 14.79 16.09 5.52
N LEU A 271 15.99 16.14 4.92
CA LEU A 271 16.86 17.32 4.93
C LEU A 271 16.17 18.56 4.30
N LYS A 272 15.47 18.35 3.18
CA LYS A 272 14.69 19.40 2.52
C LYS A 272 13.58 19.94 3.41
N LEU A 273 12.87 19.10 4.16
CA LEU A 273 11.83 19.53 5.13
C LEU A 273 12.47 20.27 6.29
N TYR A 274 13.61 19.83 6.80
CA TYR A 274 14.38 20.52 7.85
C TYR A 274 14.75 21.95 7.43
N PHE A 275 15.32 22.14 6.23
CA PHE A 275 15.62 23.50 5.71
C PHE A 275 14.38 24.34 5.45
N LYS A 276 13.23 23.72 5.19
CA LYS A 276 11.93 24.41 5.10
C LYS A 276 11.33 24.72 6.47
N ARG A 277 12.04 24.48 7.57
CA ARG A 277 11.61 24.71 8.94
C ARG A 277 10.29 24.02 9.30
N VAL A 278 10.04 22.84 8.73
CA VAL A 278 8.89 22.01 9.16
C VAL A 278 9.17 21.51 10.57
N PRO A 279 8.21 21.62 11.51
CA PRO A 279 8.41 21.20 12.90
C PRO A 279 8.88 19.74 12.98
N TYR A 280 9.92 19.52 13.77
CA TYR A 280 10.39 18.19 14.11
C TYR A 280 9.60 17.66 15.30
N ILE A 281 9.07 16.47 15.18
CA ILE A 281 8.29 15.79 16.20
C ILE A 281 9.11 14.57 16.64
N PRO A 282 9.60 14.53 17.89
CA PRO A 282 10.38 13.42 18.38
C PRO A 282 9.54 12.14 18.37
N HIS A 283 10.23 11.01 18.33
CA HIS A 283 9.59 9.70 18.45
C HIS A 283 8.95 9.60 19.84
N PRO A 284 7.68 9.19 19.98
CA PRO A 284 7.11 8.89 21.28
C PRO A 284 7.89 7.73 21.91
N GLU A 285 8.25 7.86 23.18
CA GLU A 285 8.91 6.81 23.97
C GLU A 285 7.98 5.62 24.22
#